data_b5f5dd30e8af851401f3dbb622f35f98
#
_entry.id   b5f5dd30e8af851401f3dbb622f35f98
#
_cell.length_a   1.000
_cell.length_b   1.000
_cell.length_c   1.000
_cell.angle_alpha   90.00
_cell.angle_beta   90.00
_cell.angle_gamma   90.00
#
_symmetry.space_group_name_H-M   'P 1'
#
loop_
_entity.id
_entity.type
_entity.pdbx_description
1 polymer ?
#
loop_
_entity_poly.entity_id
_entity_poly.type
_entity_poly.pdbx_seq_one_letter_code
_entity_poly.pdbx_strand_id
1 'polypeptide(L)'
;MKNPLPLAALRTALLLGGAWCLALCWPAAAAAQAFAKGADVGWLTQMEASGRLFYTAAGVPQDLLQILQGYDMNTIRLRVWVNPVGGWNGKNDVVAKAIRARNLGFRILIDFHYSDSWADPGQQTKPAAWANLPFPQLKQALYDHTYDVLYSLKDNNIIPEWVQIGNETASGMLWPDGRLTTNPQNFAELVDRGYAAVKAVNPTSKVMVHVDQGNNSSRFRNVFDRLTQYGARYDVIGMSLYPSAANWPTLTAQCQTNMNDLVNRYPGKEVMVVETGMPANVPIPAREMLLDLMRKVRAVPNNKGLGVMYWEPEAYNWMGYGLGAWASNGRPTAAMDAFRNPPPSDGLVYNPGFEYTAATQTPLGWSTTAATGDTDADFTLNYGRVSTYQLAHQKATAYQVRTFQLLPAVPNGTYTLRVWAQNSGGQNVCQLYANGFGGAEQNVNIPATNGSWVQIQVPNIVVTNGQCEVGLRSDGNANDHCSFDDMEFVANQATAATPAAGANTIGAQVFPNPASSQCTVSYTLARTETVQLTLRSLTGQQVLALPPAQLLAAGPHTAVIPLGSAIAPGLYLLTISHGCQQTMQKIVKY
;
A
#
# COMPACT_ATOMS: atom_id res chain seq x y z
N MET A 1 78.75 -11.35 55.93
CA MET A 1 79.33 -12.70 55.77
C MET A 1 78.37 -13.58 55.02
N LYS A 2 78.84 -14.08 53.91
CA LYS A 2 78.40 -15.29 53.21
C LYS A 2 77.04 -15.29 52.52
N ASN A 3 77.06 -15.08 51.25
CA ASN A 3 76.38 -15.78 50.19
C ASN A 3 76.44 -17.31 50.33
N PRO A 4 75.73 -18.17 49.61
CA PRO A 4 75.32 -17.99 48.20
C PRO A 4 73.91 -18.59 47.78
N LEU A 5 73.50 -18.27 46.56
CA LEU A 5 72.68 -18.94 45.58
C LEU A 5 72.92 -20.44 45.40
N PRO A 6 72.14 -21.28 44.67
CA PRO A 6 71.49 -20.96 43.38
C PRO A 6 70.23 -21.73 43.01
N LEU A 7 69.58 -21.29 41.87
CA LEU A 7 69.00 -21.97 40.70
C LEU A 7 67.97 -23.09 40.88
N ALA A 8 66.86 -23.08 40.23
CA ALA A 8 66.68 -23.31 38.80
C ALA A 8 65.23 -23.09 38.34
N ALA A 9 65.16 -22.53 37.16
CA ALA A 9 63.95 -22.30 36.39
C ALA A 9 63.20 -23.56 35.99
N LEU A 10 61.86 -23.46 35.91
CA LEU A 10 61.12 -24.13 34.84
C LEU A 10 59.98 -23.23 34.37
N ARG A 11 60.16 -22.72 33.15
CA ARG A 11 59.14 -21.99 32.40
C ARG A 11 58.09 -23.00 31.92
N THR A 12 56.86 -22.76 32.28
CA THR A 12 55.73 -23.34 31.53
C THR A 12 54.86 -22.17 31.07
N ALA A 13 55.01 -21.84 29.80
CA ALA A 13 54.18 -20.85 29.12
C ALA A 13 52.81 -21.48 28.85
N LEU A 14 51.76 -21.06 29.56
CA LEU A 14 50.39 -21.25 29.15
C LEU A 14 50.02 -20.22 28.08
N LEU A 15 49.92 -20.66 26.82
CA LEU A 15 49.32 -19.97 25.74
C LEU A 15 47.77 -20.00 25.96
N LEU A 16 47.22 -18.95 26.55
CA LEU A 16 45.80 -18.65 26.50
C LEU A 16 45.49 -18.03 25.13
N GLY A 17 45.13 -18.91 24.20
CA GLY A 17 44.56 -18.49 22.92
C GLY A 17 43.19 -17.84 23.15
N GLY A 18 43.18 -16.52 23.21
CA GLY A 18 41.95 -15.75 23.15
C GLY A 18 41.33 -15.86 21.76
N ALA A 19 40.34 -16.75 21.60
CA ALA A 19 39.48 -16.75 20.42
C ALA A 19 38.57 -15.51 20.49
N TRP A 20 38.97 -14.45 19.80
CA TRP A 20 38.08 -13.34 19.48
C TRP A 20 37.02 -13.86 18.50
N CYS A 21 35.83 -14.22 19.02
CA CYS A 21 34.64 -14.33 18.20
C CYS A 21 34.29 -12.94 17.69
N LEU A 22 34.78 -12.59 16.50
CA LEU A 22 34.18 -11.55 15.68
C LEU A 22 32.74 -12.00 15.36
N ALA A 23 31.81 -11.61 16.22
CA ALA A 23 30.41 -11.60 15.86
C ALA A 23 30.26 -10.63 14.70
N LEU A 24 30.29 -11.16 13.47
CA LEU A 24 29.81 -10.47 12.29
C LEU A 24 28.33 -10.19 12.53
N CYS A 25 28.01 -9.03 13.14
CA CYS A 25 26.70 -8.43 13.06
C CYS A 25 26.45 -8.13 11.58
N TRP A 26 25.91 -9.07 10.83
CA TRP A 26 25.21 -8.73 9.63
C TRP A 26 24.06 -7.80 10.06
N PRO A 27 23.97 -6.60 9.50
CA PRO A 27 22.79 -5.80 9.72
C PRO A 27 21.62 -6.65 9.24
N ALA A 28 20.73 -7.03 10.16
CA ALA A 28 19.46 -7.61 9.78
C ALA A 28 18.89 -6.65 8.74
N ALA A 29 18.67 -7.12 7.51
CA ALA A 29 18.03 -6.32 6.48
C ALA A 29 16.71 -5.84 7.11
N ALA A 30 16.63 -4.56 7.38
CA ALA A 30 15.41 -3.96 7.92
C ALA A 30 14.30 -4.36 6.96
N ALA A 31 13.32 -5.12 7.45
CA ALA A 31 12.18 -5.50 6.65
C ALA A 31 11.60 -4.21 6.07
N ALA A 32 11.48 -4.15 4.74
CA ALA A 32 10.98 -2.95 4.08
C ALA A 32 9.64 -2.58 4.72
N GLN A 33 9.50 -1.33 5.16
CA GLN A 33 8.29 -0.84 5.80
C GLN A 33 7.09 -1.12 4.88
N ALA A 34 6.07 -1.81 5.38
CA ALA A 34 4.89 -2.13 4.59
C ALA A 34 4.23 -0.84 4.09
N PHE A 35 3.84 -0.80 2.83
CA PHE A 35 3.15 0.34 2.23
C PHE A 35 1.85 0.63 2.98
N ALA A 36 1.62 1.87 3.39
CA ALA A 36 0.42 2.27 4.09
C ALA A 36 -0.76 2.42 3.13
N LYS A 37 -1.79 1.62 3.33
CA LYS A 37 -3.11 1.74 2.71
C LYS A 37 -4.07 2.10 3.82
N GLY A 38 -4.56 3.33 3.85
CA GLY A 38 -5.29 3.76 5.04
C GLY A 38 -6.51 4.61 4.77
N ALA A 39 -7.22 4.87 5.86
CA ALA A 39 -8.38 5.75 5.92
C ALA A 39 -8.27 6.72 7.08
N ASP A 40 -8.75 7.94 6.86
CA ASP A 40 -9.12 8.88 7.91
C ASP A 40 -10.54 8.51 8.38
N VAL A 41 -10.75 8.35 9.67
CA VAL A 41 -12.06 7.97 10.23
C VAL A 41 -12.41 8.83 11.44
N GLY A 42 -12.11 10.11 11.35
CA GLY A 42 -12.34 11.05 12.45
C GLY A 42 -13.82 11.16 12.85
N TRP A 43 -14.75 11.02 11.91
CA TRP A 43 -16.18 11.08 12.16
C TRP A 43 -16.80 9.78 12.71
N LEU A 44 -16.07 8.66 12.70
CA LEU A 44 -16.62 7.33 13.02
C LEU A 44 -17.50 7.31 14.28
N THR A 45 -16.96 7.72 15.42
CA THR A 45 -17.68 7.68 16.71
C THR A 45 -18.90 8.61 16.74
N GLN A 46 -18.82 9.77 16.08
CA GLN A 46 -19.94 10.70 15.96
C GLN A 46 -21.04 10.16 15.07
N MET A 47 -20.69 9.50 13.97
CA MET A 47 -21.65 8.84 13.07
C MET A 47 -22.36 7.68 13.78
N GLU A 48 -21.60 6.83 14.50
CA GLU A 48 -22.16 5.73 15.28
C GLU A 48 -23.11 6.24 16.38
N ALA A 49 -22.73 7.29 17.10
CA ALA A 49 -23.57 7.91 18.13
C ALA A 49 -24.88 8.52 17.55
N SER A 50 -24.88 8.88 16.27
CA SER A 50 -26.09 9.32 15.56
C SER A 50 -26.98 8.18 15.06
N GLY A 51 -26.59 6.91 15.30
CA GLY A 51 -27.29 5.72 14.84
C GLY A 51 -26.94 5.29 13.42
N ARG A 52 -25.89 5.84 12.81
CA ARG A 52 -25.39 5.41 11.51
C ARG A 52 -24.83 3.99 11.58
N LEU A 53 -25.19 3.17 10.60
CA LEU A 53 -24.69 1.81 10.45
C LEU A 53 -23.86 1.70 9.17
N PHE A 54 -22.83 0.87 9.23
CA PHE A 54 -21.98 0.55 8.09
C PHE A 54 -22.27 -0.87 7.64
N TYR A 55 -22.19 -1.12 6.34
CA TYR A 55 -22.51 -2.41 5.75
C TYR A 55 -21.35 -2.88 4.87
N THR A 56 -21.14 -4.18 4.82
CA THR A 56 -20.29 -4.81 3.80
C THR A 56 -20.85 -4.57 2.40
N ALA A 57 -20.08 -4.86 1.35
CA ALA A 57 -20.58 -4.83 -0.03
C ALA A 57 -21.82 -5.73 -0.22
N ALA A 58 -21.90 -6.85 0.49
CA ALA A 58 -23.06 -7.75 0.48
C ALA A 58 -24.28 -7.20 1.25
N GLY A 59 -24.14 -6.07 1.98
CA GLY A 59 -25.23 -5.46 2.74
C GLY A 59 -25.42 -6.02 4.15
N VAL A 60 -24.43 -6.70 4.70
CA VAL A 60 -24.41 -7.17 6.08
C VAL A 60 -23.90 -6.05 7.00
N PRO A 61 -24.63 -5.67 8.08
CA PRO A 61 -24.13 -4.70 9.05
C PRO A 61 -22.84 -5.19 9.70
N GLN A 62 -21.82 -4.32 9.77
CA GLN A 62 -20.53 -4.66 10.36
C GLN A 62 -19.81 -3.41 10.87
N ASP A 63 -18.90 -3.58 11.84
CA ASP A 63 -18.00 -2.53 12.30
C ASP A 63 -17.18 -1.95 11.13
N LEU A 64 -17.09 -0.61 11.04
CA LEU A 64 -16.40 0.05 9.94
C LEU A 64 -14.94 -0.39 9.82
N LEU A 65 -14.21 -0.46 10.94
CA LEU A 65 -12.79 -0.82 10.89
C LEU A 65 -12.58 -2.25 10.39
N GLN A 66 -13.50 -3.17 10.72
CA GLN A 66 -13.47 -4.53 10.16
C GLN A 66 -13.76 -4.53 8.65
N ILE A 67 -14.69 -3.67 8.19
CA ILE A 67 -14.94 -3.52 6.75
C ILE A 67 -13.68 -3.01 6.05
N LEU A 68 -13.02 -1.97 6.59
CA LEU A 68 -11.77 -1.44 6.04
C LEU A 68 -10.66 -2.50 6.01
N GLN A 69 -10.54 -3.31 7.06
CA GLN A 69 -9.61 -4.43 7.10
C GLN A 69 -9.91 -5.46 6.00
N GLY A 70 -11.18 -5.73 5.73
CA GLY A 70 -11.62 -6.61 4.63
C GLY A 70 -11.26 -6.09 3.23
N TYR A 71 -10.90 -4.82 3.10
CA TYR A 71 -10.30 -4.21 1.90
C TYR A 71 -8.77 -4.13 1.96
N ASP A 72 -8.12 -4.88 2.86
CA ASP A 72 -6.66 -4.87 3.06
C ASP A 72 -6.08 -3.50 3.44
N MET A 73 -6.88 -2.62 4.00
CA MET A 73 -6.37 -1.42 4.63
C MET A 73 -5.64 -1.79 5.93
N ASN A 74 -4.54 -1.11 6.20
CA ASN A 74 -3.62 -1.44 7.28
C ASN A 74 -3.25 -0.24 8.17
N THR A 75 -3.81 0.92 7.90
CA THR A 75 -3.47 2.16 8.59
C THR A 75 -4.72 3.02 8.82
N ILE A 76 -4.84 3.59 10.01
CA ILE A 76 -5.91 4.54 10.38
C ILE A 76 -5.27 5.88 10.74
N ARG A 77 -5.76 6.97 10.13
CA ARG A 77 -5.42 8.35 10.49
C ARG A 77 -6.54 8.94 11.34
N LEU A 78 -6.16 9.60 12.44
CA LEU A 78 -7.07 10.20 13.40
C LEU A 78 -6.67 11.65 13.67
N ARG A 79 -7.54 12.60 13.31
CA ARG A 79 -7.34 14.01 13.66
C ARG A 79 -7.58 14.27 15.15
N VAL A 80 -6.87 15.23 15.69
CA VAL A 80 -6.97 15.66 17.09
C VAL A 80 -7.25 17.15 17.16
N TRP A 81 -8.34 17.52 17.82
CA TRP A 81 -8.67 18.88 18.23
C TRP A 81 -8.36 19.10 19.71
N VAL A 82 -8.15 20.35 20.13
CA VAL A 82 -7.73 20.67 21.52
C VAL A 82 -8.91 20.58 22.49
N ASN A 83 -9.93 21.43 22.29
CA ASN A 83 -11.16 21.43 23.12
C ASN A 83 -12.41 21.50 22.22
N PRO A 84 -12.70 20.45 21.46
CA PRO A 84 -13.80 20.48 20.52
C PRO A 84 -15.16 20.47 21.21
N VAL A 85 -16.11 21.19 20.64
CA VAL A 85 -17.52 21.14 21.08
C VAL A 85 -18.05 19.71 20.94
N GLY A 86 -18.67 19.20 21.98
CA GLY A 86 -19.21 17.83 22.01
C GLY A 86 -18.15 16.74 22.21
N GLY A 87 -16.86 17.08 22.30
CA GLY A 87 -15.76 16.15 22.61
C GLY A 87 -15.28 15.28 21.43
N TRP A 88 -15.95 15.32 20.28
CA TRP A 88 -15.57 14.55 19.10
C TRP A 88 -14.21 15.00 18.57
N ASN A 89 -13.35 14.03 18.26
CA ASN A 89 -11.94 14.27 17.88
C ASN A 89 -11.09 14.96 18.97
N GLY A 90 -11.60 15.09 20.20
CA GLY A 90 -10.77 15.42 21.36
C GLY A 90 -9.97 14.20 21.82
N LYS A 91 -9.02 14.41 22.73
CA LYS A 91 -8.09 13.37 23.22
C LYS A 91 -8.78 12.04 23.53
N ASN A 92 -9.85 12.05 24.33
CA ASN A 92 -10.50 10.81 24.79
C ASN A 92 -11.16 10.04 23.64
N ASP A 93 -11.80 10.72 22.70
CA ASP A 93 -12.43 10.15 21.52
C ASP A 93 -11.37 9.55 20.57
N VAL A 94 -10.25 10.24 20.38
CA VAL A 94 -9.12 9.76 19.60
C VAL A 94 -8.50 8.50 20.22
N VAL A 95 -8.29 8.49 21.53
CA VAL A 95 -7.77 7.30 22.24
C VAL A 95 -8.72 6.12 22.09
N ALA A 96 -10.03 6.33 22.21
CA ALA A 96 -11.02 5.26 22.03
C ALA A 96 -10.98 4.67 20.59
N LYS A 97 -10.94 5.51 19.56
CA LYS A 97 -10.80 5.08 18.16
C LYS A 97 -9.47 4.35 17.93
N ALA A 98 -8.38 4.87 18.47
CA ALA A 98 -7.05 4.27 18.34
C ALA A 98 -6.96 2.88 19.02
N ILE A 99 -7.61 2.67 20.16
CA ILE A 99 -7.71 1.36 20.82
C ILE A 99 -8.44 0.36 19.91
N ARG A 100 -9.57 0.75 19.30
CA ARG A 100 -10.31 -0.10 18.37
C ARG A 100 -9.44 -0.48 17.16
N ALA A 101 -8.78 0.50 16.54
CA ALA A 101 -7.91 0.28 15.39
C ALA A 101 -6.72 -0.64 15.74
N ARG A 102 -6.03 -0.40 16.86
CA ARG A 102 -4.94 -1.25 17.35
C ARG A 102 -5.39 -2.70 17.57
N ASN A 103 -6.57 -2.91 18.17
CA ASN A 103 -7.09 -4.26 18.45
C ASN A 103 -7.34 -5.06 17.17
N LEU A 104 -7.52 -4.42 16.03
CA LEU A 104 -7.60 -5.00 14.70
C LEU A 104 -6.25 -5.04 13.96
N GLY A 105 -5.16 -4.61 14.60
CA GLY A 105 -3.82 -4.64 14.01
C GLY A 105 -3.50 -3.48 13.05
N PHE A 106 -4.30 -2.41 13.04
CA PHE A 106 -3.99 -1.24 12.24
C PHE A 106 -2.79 -0.46 12.80
N ARG A 107 -2.00 0.09 11.89
CA ARG A 107 -1.00 1.13 12.15
C ARG A 107 -1.72 2.45 12.37
N ILE A 108 -1.15 3.34 13.17
CA ILE A 108 -1.81 4.60 13.56
C ILE A 108 -0.99 5.79 13.08
N LEU A 109 -1.69 6.76 12.47
CA LEU A 109 -1.22 8.10 12.20
C LEU A 109 -2.09 9.08 13.00
N ILE A 110 -1.48 9.93 13.80
CA ILE A 110 -2.16 10.98 14.57
C ILE A 110 -1.95 12.32 13.87
N ASP A 111 -3.03 13.06 13.66
CA ASP A 111 -3.06 14.35 12.96
C ASP A 111 -3.49 15.47 13.92
N PHE A 112 -2.54 16.28 14.37
CA PHE A 112 -2.82 17.43 15.24
C PHE A 112 -3.22 18.66 14.43
N HIS A 113 -4.47 19.11 14.59
CA HIS A 113 -4.93 20.38 13.98
C HIS A 113 -4.50 21.61 14.79
N TYR A 114 -4.22 21.49 16.07
CA TYR A 114 -3.94 22.59 17.00
C TYR A 114 -5.00 23.70 16.98
N SER A 115 -6.25 23.30 16.92
CA SER A 115 -7.44 24.13 16.93
C SER A 115 -8.54 23.42 17.73
N ASP A 116 -9.61 24.09 18.08
CA ASP A 116 -10.81 23.46 18.67
C ASP A 116 -11.76 22.89 17.60
N SER A 117 -11.43 23.10 16.33
CA SER A 117 -12.18 22.64 15.15
C SER A 117 -11.24 22.48 13.94
N TRP A 118 -11.78 22.60 12.73
CA TRP A 118 -11.02 22.47 11.49
C TRP A 118 -9.86 23.46 11.41
N ALA A 119 -8.70 22.96 11.03
CA ALA A 119 -7.57 23.74 10.53
C ALA A 119 -7.30 23.30 9.09
N ASP A 120 -7.27 24.26 8.18
CA ASP A 120 -7.10 24.07 6.74
C ASP A 120 -6.34 25.26 6.13
N PRO A 121 -6.02 25.26 4.81
CA PRO A 121 -5.25 26.34 4.20
C PRO A 121 -5.87 27.74 4.32
N GLY A 122 -7.18 27.82 4.55
CA GLY A 122 -7.95 29.08 4.71
C GLY A 122 -8.08 29.53 6.15
N GLN A 123 -7.91 28.61 7.11
CA GLN A 123 -8.07 28.90 8.54
C GLN A 123 -7.14 28.05 9.41
N GLN A 124 -6.37 28.73 10.27
CA GLN A 124 -5.46 28.11 11.24
C GLN A 124 -5.66 28.79 12.60
N THR A 125 -6.92 28.76 13.05
CA THR A 125 -7.35 29.45 14.26
C THR A 125 -6.79 28.78 15.51
N LYS A 126 -6.17 29.57 16.38
CA LYS A 126 -5.71 29.07 17.69
C LYS A 126 -6.89 28.54 18.52
N PRO A 127 -6.69 27.49 19.33
CA PRO A 127 -7.67 27.12 20.34
C PRO A 127 -8.04 28.32 21.23
N ALA A 128 -9.28 28.40 21.65
CA ALA A 128 -9.75 29.51 22.50
C ALA A 128 -8.89 29.67 23.77
N ALA A 129 -8.47 28.55 24.37
CA ALA A 129 -7.59 28.55 25.53
C ALA A 129 -6.19 29.11 25.27
N TRP A 130 -5.75 29.18 24.00
CA TRP A 130 -4.42 29.65 23.59
C TRP A 130 -4.46 31.02 22.90
N ALA A 131 -5.66 31.61 22.72
CA ALA A 131 -5.86 32.80 21.90
C ALA A 131 -4.95 33.98 22.30
N ASN A 132 -4.76 34.18 23.62
CA ASN A 132 -4.03 35.31 24.17
C ASN A 132 -2.63 34.93 24.71
N LEU A 133 -2.14 33.71 24.45
CA LEU A 133 -0.83 33.31 24.93
C LEU A 133 0.28 34.03 24.15
N PRO A 134 1.27 34.62 24.87
CA PRO A 134 2.52 35.06 24.22
C PRO A 134 3.21 33.87 23.53
N PHE A 135 3.95 34.13 22.45
CA PHE A 135 4.52 33.09 21.60
C PHE A 135 5.36 32.01 22.36
N PRO A 136 6.19 32.35 23.38
CA PRO A 136 6.87 31.32 24.17
C PRO A 136 5.92 30.37 24.89
N GLN A 137 4.81 30.88 25.43
CA GLN A 137 3.78 30.10 26.10
C GLN A 137 2.93 29.31 25.11
N LEU A 138 2.66 29.87 23.91
CA LEU A 138 1.97 29.16 22.82
C LEU A 138 2.77 27.93 22.36
N LYS A 139 4.09 28.06 22.20
CA LYS A 139 4.97 26.91 21.93
C LYS A 139 4.91 25.84 23.02
N GLN A 140 4.86 26.26 24.28
CA GLN A 140 4.75 25.31 25.40
C GLN A 140 3.38 24.62 25.40
N ALA A 141 2.29 25.35 25.18
CA ALA A 141 0.94 24.78 25.10
C ALA A 141 0.81 23.74 23.95
N LEU A 142 1.42 24.01 22.79
CA LEU A 142 1.52 23.05 21.69
C LEU A 142 2.29 21.78 22.11
N TYR A 143 3.42 21.95 22.76
CA TYR A 143 4.23 20.83 23.27
C TYR A 143 3.42 19.99 24.28
N ASP A 144 2.83 20.62 25.27
CA ASP A 144 2.11 19.95 26.36
C ASP A 144 0.90 19.18 25.82
N HIS A 145 0.14 19.77 24.88
CA HIS A 145 -0.99 19.09 24.25
C HIS A 145 -0.53 17.88 23.42
N THR A 146 0.53 18.04 22.62
CA THR A 146 1.08 16.95 21.82
C THR A 146 1.59 15.82 22.73
N TYR A 147 2.32 16.16 23.76
CA TYR A 147 2.83 15.22 24.76
C TYR A 147 1.70 14.46 25.47
N ASP A 148 0.69 15.17 25.96
CA ASP A 148 -0.43 14.61 26.73
C ASP A 148 -1.25 13.61 25.89
N VAL A 149 -1.58 13.95 24.65
CA VAL A 149 -2.30 13.02 23.75
C VAL A 149 -1.47 11.78 23.48
N LEU A 150 -0.20 11.94 23.10
CA LEU A 150 0.68 10.81 22.77
C LEU A 150 0.98 9.96 24.00
N TYR A 151 1.14 10.56 25.16
CA TYR A 151 1.33 9.83 26.42
C TYR A 151 0.08 9.01 26.76
N SER A 152 -1.13 9.57 26.58
CA SER A 152 -2.38 8.84 26.77
C SER A 152 -2.52 7.65 25.81
N LEU A 153 -2.05 7.76 24.57
CA LEU A 153 -1.98 6.63 23.64
C LEU A 153 -0.97 5.58 24.11
N LYS A 154 0.22 6.00 24.55
CA LYS A 154 1.27 5.12 25.07
C LYS A 154 0.82 4.33 26.29
N ASP A 155 0.12 4.97 27.23
CA ASP A 155 -0.48 4.31 28.40
C ASP A 155 -1.48 3.21 28.00
N ASN A 156 -2.07 3.32 26.82
CA ASN A 156 -2.93 2.30 26.23
C ASN A 156 -2.17 1.35 25.29
N ASN A 157 -0.83 1.28 25.38
CA ASN A 157 0.03 0.45 24.51
C ASN A 157 -0.13 0.76 23.02
N ILE A 158 -0.30 2.03 22.66
CA ILE A 158 -0.39 2.51 21.29
C ILE A 158 0.80 3.45 21.02
N ILE A 159 1.64 3.06 20.07
CA ILE A 159 2.73 3.90 19.55
C ILE A 159 2.36 4.26 18.12
N PRO A 160 1.91 5.49 17.85
CA PRO A 160 1.68 5.93 16.47
C PRO A 160 2.94 5.81 15.64
N GLU A 161 2.82 5.28 14.44
CA GLU A 161 3.98 5.19 13.54
C GLU A 161 4.34 6.56 12.98
N TRP A 162 3.31 7.37 12.71
CA TRP A 162 3.46 8.75 12.25
C TRP A 162 2.66 9.70 13.13
N VAL A 163 3.19 10.90 13.30
CA VAL A 163 2.53 12.01 13.99
C VAL A 163 2.66 13.27 13.15
N GLN A 164 1.54 13.79 12.74
CA GLN A 164 1.43 15.00 11.93
C GLN A 164 1.32 16.23 12.83
N ILE A 165 2.19 17.20 12.62
CA ILE A 165 2.26 18.46 13.35
C ILE A 165 1.63 19.57 12.49
N GLY A 166 0.37 19.88 12.78
CA GLY A 166 -0.47 20.79 11.99
C GLY A 166 -1.10 20.12 10.78
N ASN A 167 -2.29 20.56 10.39
CA ASN A 167 -3.02 20.11 9.20
C ASN A 167 -2.99 21.15 8.09
N GLU A 168 -2.62 20.74 6.86
CA GLU A 168 -2.58 21.56 5.64
C GLU A 168 -1.92 22.94 5.83
N THR A 169 -0.72 22.93 6.38
CA THR A 169 0.01 24.11 6.86
C THR A 169 0.74 24.92 5.79
N ALA A 170 0.23 24.96 4.56
CA ALA A 170 0.84 25.72 3.48
C ALA A 170 1.00 27.23 3.78
N SER A 171 0.14 27.76 4.64
CA SER A 171 0.18 29.15 5.11
C SER A 171 0.64 29.26 6.58
N GLY A 172 1.25 28.21 7.12
CA GLY A 172 1.64 28.10 8.53
C GLY A 172 0.51 27.55 9.40
N MET A 173 0.61 27.67 10.73
CA MET A 173 -0.39 27.24 11.72
C MET A 173 -0.52 28.22 12.88
N LEU A 174 -1.57 28.11 13.70
CA LEU A 174 -1.79 28.91 14.91
C LEU A 174 -1.69 30.43 14.64
N TRP A 175 -2.49 30.90 13.68
CA TRP A 175 -2.46 32.31 13.27
C TRP A 175 -2.89 33.28 14.36
N PRO A 176 -2.31 34.53 14.36
CA PRO A 176 -1.30 35.06 13.44
C PRO A 176 0.15 34.64 13.73
N ASP A 177 0.43 34.03 14.91
CA ASP A 177 1.78 33.83 15.42
C ASP A 177 2.66 32.95 14.50
N GLY A 178 2.14 31.85 14.00
CA GLY A 178 2.86 30.94 13.10
C GLY A 178 2.45 31.10 11.62
N ARG A 179 1.95 32.25 11.18
CA ARG A 179 1.62 32.49 9.77
C ARG A 179 2.88 32.56 8.92
N LEU A 180 3.00 31.67 7.93
CA LEU A 180 4.22 31.49 7.13
C LEU A 180 4.64 32.76 6.40
N THR A 181 3.70 33.60 5.92
CA THR A 181 4.02 34.82 5.15
C THR A 181 4.58 35.95 6.00
N THR A 182 4.23 36.02 7.28
CA THR A 182 4.63 37.11 8.19
C THR A 182 5.62 36.65 9.25
N ASN A 183 5.50 35.41 9.73
CA ASN A 183 6.28 34.88 10.84
C ASN A 183 6.84 33.47 10.51
N PRO A 184 7.64 33.30 9.43
CA PRO A 184 8.12 31.98 8.99
C PRO A 184 9.00 31.30 10.02
N GLN A 185 9.81 32.06 10.79
CA GLN A 185 10.61 31.52 11.88
C GLN A 185 9.72 30.94 12.99
N ASN A 186 8.67 31.65 13.39
CA ASN A 186 7.74 31.17 14.42
C ASN A 186 7.07 29.86 13.97
N PHE A 187 6.69 29.74 12.70
CA PHE A 187 6.13 28.51 12.16
C PHE A 187 7.13 27.35 12.28
N ALA A 188 8.39 27.58 11.92
CA ALA A 188 9.44 26.59 12.03
C ALA A 188 9.68 26.17 13.50
N GLU A 189 9.68 27.12 14.44
CA GLU A 189 9.82 26.86 15.87
C GLU A 189 8.64 26.05 16.44
N LEU A 190 7.39 26.29 15.95
CA LEU A 190 6.22 25.51 16.33
C LEU A 190 6.33 24.06 15.85
N VAL A 191 6.75 23.85 14.57
CA VAL A 191 7.01 22.51 14.02
C VAL A 191 8.07 21.78 14.85
N ASP A 192 9.20 22.43 15.12
CA ASP A 192 10.30 21.84 15.90
C ASP A 192 9.89 21.51 17.34
N ARG A 193 9.03 22.35 17.92
CA ARG A 193 8.50 22.11 19.27
C ARG A 193 7.57 20.90 19.32
N GLY A 194 6.72 20.73 18.28
CA GLY A 194 5.92 19.51 18.10
C GLY A 194 6.79 18.28 17.89
N TYR A 195 7.85 18.39 17.08
CA TYR A 195 8.84 17.33 16.91
C TYR A 195 9.44 16.89 18.26
N ALA A 196 9.86 17.85 19.08
CA ALA A 196 10.44 17.57 20.38
C ALA A 196 9.45 16.84 21.30
N ALA A 197 8.16 17.21 21.31
CA ALA A 197 7.13 16.53 22.08
C ALA A 197 6.92 15.08 21.64
N VAL A 198 6.85 14.83 20.33
CA VAL A 198 6.72 13.48 19.77
C VAL A 198 7.89 12.61 20.20
N LYS A 199 9.12 13.08 20.01
CA LYS A 199 10.34 12.31 20.33
C LYS A 199 10.52 12.10 21.84
N ALA A 200 10.00 12.98 22.68
CA ALA A 200 10.01 12.80 24.14
C ALA A 200 9.11 11.64 24.60
N VAL A 201 7.98 11.39 23.92
CA VAL A 201 7.07 10.27 24.24
C VAL A 201 7.48 9.00 23.49
N ASN A 202 7.69 9.10 22.19
CA ASN A 202 7.95 7.99 21.28
C ASN A 202 9.08 8.31 20.31
N PRO A 203 10.35 7.98 20.64
CA PRO A 203 11.50 8.31 19.79
C PRO A 203 11.43 7.70 18.37
N THR A 204 10.72 6.58 18.20
CA THR A 204 10.58 5.87 16.93
C THR A 204 9.49 6.42 16.01
N SER A 205 8.52 7.16 16.54
CA SER A 205 7.45 7.77 15.73
C SER A 205 8.04 8.79 14.75
N LYS A 206 7.65 8.71 13.48
CA LYS A 206 8.06 9.69 12.46
C LYS A 206 7.16 10.92 12.52
N VAL A 207 7.79 12.08 12.47
CA VAL A 207 7.09 13.38 12.52
C VAL A 207 6.84 13.89 11.12
N MET A 208 5.61 14.26 10.84
CA MET A 208 5.14 14.69 9.54
C MET A 208 4.71 16.17 9.56
N VAL A 209 5.01 16.88 8.47
CA VAL A 209 4.41 18.18 8.15
C VAL A 209 3.55 18.01 6.90
N HIS A 210 2.31 18.49 6.96
CA HIS A 210 1.29 18.28 5.94
C HIS A 210 0.97 19.57 5.19
N VAL A 211 0.91 19.48 3.86
CA VAL A 211 0.59 20.57 2.94
C VAL A 211 -0.42 20.11 1.89
N ASP A 212 -1.38 20.94 1.58
CA ASP A 212 -2.39 20.70 0.55
C ASP A 212 -1.85 20.85 -0.89
N GLN A 213 -2.65 20.46 -1.90
CA GLN A 213 -2.32 20.55 -3.32
C GLN A 213 -1.02 19.81 -3.68
N GLY A 214 -0.97 18.51 -3.41
CA GLY A 214 0.19 17.63 -3.66
C GLY A 214 0.78 17.69 -5.08
N ASN A 215 0.02 18.21 -6.05
CA ASN A 215 0.46 18.44 -7.42
C ASN A 215 1.22 19.79 -7.63
N ASN A 216 1.34 20.65 -6.61
CA ASN A 216 1.89 21.99 -6.72
C ASN A 216 3.29 22.08 -6.08
N SER A 217 4.34 21.78 -6.83
CA SER A 217 5.72 21.76 -6.33
C SER A 217 6.18 23.11 -5.75
N SER A 218 5.75 24.24 -6.30
CA SER A 218 6.15 25.55 -5.79
C SER A 218 5.58 25.82 -4.39
N ARG A 219 4.37 25.34 -4.11
CA ARG A 219 3.72 25.43 -2.81
C ARG A 219 4.52 24.66 -1.74
N PHE A 220 4.95 23.45 -2.05
CA PHE A 220 5.77 22.61 -1.18
C PHE A 220 7.15 23.23 -0.96
N ARG A 221 7.84 23.65 -2.00
CA ARG A 221 9.14 24.32 -1.87
C ARG A 221 9.06 25.55 -0.99
N ASN A 222 8.02 26.37 -1.14
CA ASN A 222 7.83 27.57 -0.29
C ASN A 222 7.75 27.23 1.20
N VAL A 223 7.13 26.13 1.57
CA VAL A 223 7.01 25.66 2.96
C VAL A 223 8.33 25.04 3.44
N PHE A 224 8.82 24.03 2.73
CA PHE A 224 9.91 23.19 3.22
C PHE A 224 11.29 23.86 3.09
N ASP A 225 11.49 24.78 2.15
CA ASP A 225 12.70 25.63 2.11
C ASP A 225 12.78 26.53 3.36
N ARG A 226 11.64 27.10 3.82
CA ARG A 226 11.61 27.90 5.05
C ARG A 226 11.82 27.07 6.30
N LEU A 227 11.19 25.89 6.39
CA LEU A 227 11.44 24.97 7.51
C LEU A 227 12.92 24.60 7.58
N THR A 228 13.54 24.31 6.45
CA THR A 228 14.99 24.05 6.35
C THR A 228 15.83 25.27 6.73
N GLN A 229 15.47 26.45 6.23
CA GLN A 229 16.16 27.70 6.53
C GLN A 229 16.22 28.01 8.03
N TYR A 230 15.11 27.75 8.73
CA TYR A 230 15.00 28.00 10.18
C TYR A 230 15.26 26.76 11.04
N GLY A 231 15.76 25.67 10.46
CA GLY A 231 16.26 24.50 11.19
C GLY A 231 15.17 23.63 11.84
N ALA A 232 13.92 23.67 11.37
CA ALA A 232 12.86 22.81 11.89
C ALA A 232 13.10 21.34 11.54
N ARG A 233 12.90 20.46 12.50
CA ARG A 233 13.04 19.01 12.33
C ARG A 233 11.68 18.40 11.96
N TYR A 234 11.70 17.52 10.98
CA TYR A 234 10.60 16.65 10.57
C TYR A 234 11.18 15.45 9.82
N ASP A 235 10.40 14.38 9.66
CA ASP A 235 10.83 13.14 9.03
C ASP A 235 10.10 12.91 7.69
N VAL A 236 8.82 13.28 7.59
CA VAL A 236 7.92 12.98 6.47
C VAL A 236 7.25 14.24 5.96
N ILE A 237 7.07 14.32 4.65
CA ILE A 237 6.29 15.34 3.96
C ILE A 237 4.93 14.72 3.59
N GLY A 238 3.87 15.14 4.28
CA GLY A 238 2.49 14.77 3.99
C GLY A 238 1.85 15.68 2.95
N MET A 239 0.93 15.14 2.14
CA MET A 239 0.22 15.91 1.13
C MET A 239 -1.23 15.49 0.96
N SER A 240 -2.11 16.47 0.69
CA SER A 240 -3.47 16.22 0.21
C SER A 240 -3.51 16.29 -1.32
N LEU A 241 -4.32 15.43 -1.94
CA LEU A 241 -4.58 15.47 -3.38
C LEU A 241 -6.05 15.12 -3.65
N TYR A 242 -6.85 16.09 -4.09
CA TYR A 242 -8.28 15.91 -4.36
C TYR A 242 -8.59 16.17 -5.86
N PRO A 243 -8.38 15.20 -6.74
CA PRO A 243 -8.71 15.35 -8.15
C PRO A 243 -10.19 15.07 -8.42
N SER A 244 -10.64 15.55 -9.58
CA SER A 244 -11.94 15.17 -10.15
C SER A 244 -11.81 13.99 -11.10
N ALA A 245 -12.93 13.38 -11.49
CA ALA A 245 -12.95 12.33 -12.50
C ALA A 245 -12.36 12.76 -13.86
N ALA A 246 -12.39 14.06 -14.17
CA ALA A 246 -11.89 14.60 -15.44
C ALA A 246 -10.37 14.89 -15.44
N ASN A 247 -9.76 15.15 -14.27
CA ASN A 247 -8.38 15.68 -14.23
C ASN A 247 -7.39 14.82 -13.43
N TRP A 248 -7.85 13.73 -12.82
CA TRP A 248 -7.01 12.93 -11.93
C TRP A 248 -5.72 12.40 -12.57
N PRO A 249 -5.67 12.00 -13.87
CA PRO A 249 -4.42 11.50 -14.43
C PRO A 249 -3.33 12.56 -14.48
N THR A 250 -3.74 13.81 -14.80
CA THR A 250 -2.82 14.95 -14.80
C THR A 250 -2.35 15.28 -13.39
N LEU A 251 -3.28 15.34 -12.43
CA LEU A 251 -2.93 15.71 -11.05
C LEU A 251 -2.08 14.65 -10.36
N THR A 252 -2.34 13.35 -10.57
CA THR A 252 -1.50 12.28 -10.01
C THR A 252 -0.11 12.26 -10.64
N ALA A 253 0.03 12.56 -11.95
CA ALA A 253 1.33 12.69 -12.61
C ALA A 253 2.14 13.88 -12.07
N GLN A 254 1.49 15.04 -11.90
CA GLN A 254 2.11 16.21 -11.27
C GLN A 254 2.49 15.95 -9.81
N CYS A 255 1.65 15.22 -9.06
CA CYS A 255 1.93 14.80 -7.68
C CYS A 255 3.18 13.89 -7.63
N GLN A 256 3.30 12.93 -8.54
CA GLN A 256 4.51 12.09 -8.64
C GLN A 256 5.76 12.93 -8.92
N THR A 257 5.66 13.89 -9.84
CA THR A 257 6.76 14.82 -10.14
C THR A 257 7.17 15.59 -8.88
N ASN A 258 6.18 16.09 -8.12
CA ASN A 258 6.43 16.80 -6.87
C ASN A 258 7.07 15.89 -5.81
N MET A 259 6.55 14.68 -5.60
CA MET A 259 7.14 13.72 -4.66
C MET A 259 8.59 13.39 -4.99
N ASN A 260 8.90 13.18 -6.27
CA ASN A 260 10.28 12.92 -6.72
C ASN A 260 11.21 14.14 -6.50
N ASP A 261 10.72 15.35 -6.75
CA ASP A 261 11.45 16.58 -6.45
C ASP A 261 11.74 16.71 -4.94
N LEU A 262 10.74 16.46 -4.10
CA LEU A 262 10.85 16.61 -2.65
C LEU A 262 11.87 15.66 -2.02
N VAL A 263 11.87 14.39 -2.41
CA VAL A 263 12.83 13.41 -1.86
C VAL A 263 14.26 13.65 -2.33
N ASN A 264 14.44 14.29 -3.50
CA ASN A 264 15.72 14.70 -4.03
C ASN A 264 16.20 16.01 -3.37
N ARG A 265 15.30 16.99 -3.19
CA ARG A 265 15.60 18.32 -2.65
C ARG A 265 15.87 18.30 -1.15
N TYR A 266 15.16 17.44 -0.40
CA TYR A 266 15.29 17.32 1.06
C TYR A 266 15.81 15.93 1.44
N PRO A 267 17.13 15.72 1.40
CA PRO A 267 17.74 14.41 1.66
C PRO A 267 17.30 13.82 3.00
N GLY A 268 17.01 12.53 3.00
CA GLY A 268 16.58 11.81 4.19
C GLY A 268 15.06 11.89 4.47
N LYS A 269 14.30 12.76 3.79
CA LYS A 269 12.86 12.86 3.97
C LYS A 269 12.12 11.80 3.16
N GLU A 270 10.92 11.43 3.66
CA GLU A 270 9.98 10.54 3.02
C GLU A 270 8.71 11.32 2.65
N VAL A 271 7.88 10.77 1.76
CA VAL A 271 6.64 11.42 1.30
C VAL A 271 5.45 10.48 1.48
N MET A 272 4.27 11.04 1.75
CA MET A 272 3.03 10.30 1.92
C MET A 272 1.85 11.12 1.44
N VAL A 273 0.93 10.53 0.69
CA VAL A 273 -0.38 11.14 0.43
C VAL A 273 -1.27 10.79 1.63
N VAL A 274 -1.53 11.77 2.48
CA VAL A 274 -2.28 11.57 3.74
C VAL A 274 -3.74 11.93 3.63
N GLU A 275 -4.14 12.56 2.52
CA GLU A 275 -5.54 12.82 2.18
C GLU A 275 -5.76 12.73 0.69
N THR A 276 -6.77 11.97 0.31
CA THR A 276 -7.34 11.96 -1.04
C THR A 276 -8.81 11.59 -0.96
N GLY A 277 -9.56 11.90 -2.00
CA GLY A 277 -10.96 11.57 -2.13
C GLY A 277 -11.48 12.01 -3.49
N MET A 278 -12.63 11.45 -3.90
CA MET A 278 -13.32 11.80 -5.14
C MET A 278 -14.83 11.67 -4.93
N PRO A 279 -15.68 12.40 -5.68
CA PRO A 279 -17.12 12.30 -5.49
C PRO A 279 -17.63 10.85 -5.50
N ALA A 280 -18.43 10.50 -4.50
CA ALA A 280 -18.93 9.14 -4.29
C ALA A 280 -19.78 8.59 -5.45
N ASN A 281 -20.32 9.47 -6.32
CA ASN A 281 -21.09 9.12 -7.50
C ASN A 281 -20.25 8.77 -8.74
N VAL A 282 -18.91 8.81 -8.63
CA VAL A 282 -17.97 8.40 -9.70
C VAL A 282 -17.00 7.35 -9.19
N PRO A 283 -17.49 6.18 -8.71
CA PRO A 283 -16.68 5.21 -7.99
C PRO A 283 -15.62 4.51 -8.86
N ILE A 284 -15.86 4.37 -10.17
CA ILE A 284 -14.88 3.76 -11.08
C ILE A 284 -13.69 4.69 -11.33
N PRO A 285 -13.86 5.96 -11.75
CA PRO A 285 -12.76 6.93 -11.77
C PRO A 285 -12.01 7.04 -10.43
N ALA A 286 -12.72 6.97 -9.30
CA ALA A 286 -12.10 7.00 -7.98
C ALA A 286 -11.19 5.77 -7.75
N ARG A 287 -11.64 4.56 -8.12
CA ARG A 287 -10.85 3.33 -8.05
C ARG A 287 -9.56 3.46 -8.87
N GLU A 288 -9.68 3.88 -10.12
CA GLU A 288 -8.55 4.00 -11.03
C GLU A 288 -7.54 5.06 -10.56
N MET A 289 -8.04 6.20 -10.09
CA MET A 289 -7.22 7.24 -9.47
C MET A 289 -6.41 6.69 -8.30
N LEU A 290 -7.05 5.93 -7.40
CA LEU A 290 -6.39 5.33 -6.23
C LEU A 290 -5.32 4.31 -6.62
N LEU A 291 -5.61 3.43 -7.59
CA LEU A 291 -4.66 2.45 -8.12
C LEU A 291 -3.43 3.14 -8.72
N ASP A 292 -3.65 4.15 -9.55
CA ASP A 292 -2.59 4.94 -10.18
C ASP A 292 -1.78 5.72 -9.12
N LEU A 293 -2.45 6.37 -8.17
CA LEU A 293 -1.80 7.13 -7.12
C LEU A 293 -0.93 6.23 -6.22
N MET A 294 -1.45 5.09 -5.77
CA MET A 294 -0.66 4.13 -4.99
C MET A 294 0.54 3.59 -5.75
N ARG A 295 0.39 3.32 -7.05
CA ARG A 295 1.50 2.92 -7.92
C ARG A 295 2.58 4.01 -8.00
N LYS A 296 2.18 5.27 -8.22
CA LYS A 296 3.08 6.42 -8.30
C LYS A 296 3.80 6.71 -6.98
N VAL A 297 3.11 6.56 -5.85
CA VAL A 297 3.75 6.69 -4.53
C VAL A 297 4.77 5.57 -4.31
N ARG A 298 4.48 4.32 -4.69
CA ARG A 298 5.44 3.21 -4.61
C ARG A 298 6.67 3.42 -5.51
N ALA A 299 6.49 4.13 -6.62
CA ALA A 299 7.56 4.42 -7.58
C ALA A 299 8.46 5.59 -7.17
N VAL A 300 8.21 6.25 -6.05
CA VAL A 300 9.09 7.30 -5.52
C VAL A 300 10.48 6.72 -5.24
N PRO A 301 11.58 7.37 -5.68
CA PRO A 301 12.94 6.84 -5.55
C PRO A 301 13.31 6.44 -4.12
N ASN A 302 14.17 5.43 -4.00
CA ASN A 302 14.73 4.93 -2.76
C ASN A 302 13.67 4.44 -1.74
N ASN A 303 12.51 3.95 -2.22
CA ASN A 303 11.39 3.50 -1.39
C ASN A 303 10.88 4.58 -0.41
N LYS A 304 10.97 5.86 -0.80
CA LYS A 304 10.59 6.99 0.04
C LYS A 304 9.09 7.31 0.02
N GLY A 305 8.31 6.70 -0.86
CA GLY A 305 6.86 6.80 -0.90
C GLY A 305 6.20 5.84 0.09
N LEU A 306 5.59 6.36 1.14
CA LEU A 306 5.15 5.56 2.29
C LEU A 306 3.75 4.99 2.15
N GLY A 307 2.82 5.70 1.48
CA GLY A 307 1.43 5.25 1.42
C GLY A 307 0.44 6.29 0.95
N VAL A 308 -0.83 5.87 0.93
CA VAL A 308 -2.00 6.67 0.56
C VAL A 308 -3.11 6.47 1.59
N MET A 309 -3.68 7.58 2.10
CA MET A 309 -4.84 7.62 2.98
C MET A 309 -6.05 8.19 2.24
N TYR A 310 -7.19 7.50 2.28
CA TYR A 310 -8.47 8.05 1.84
C TYR A 310 -9.08 8.85 3.00
N TRP A 311 -9.51 10.09 2.73
CA TRP A 311 -10.08 10.93 3.77
C TRP A 311 -11.58 10.67 3.94
N GLU A 312 -11.98 10.18 5.13
CA GLU A 312 -13.37 9.87 5.53
C GLU A 312 -14.13 9.07 4.46
N PRO A 313 -13.63 7.90 4.01
CA PRO A 313 -14.27 7.13 2.95
C PRO A 313 -15.70 6.74 3.30
N GLU A 314 -16.00 6.53 4.58
CA GLU A 314 -17.28 6.09 5.11
C GLU A 314 -18.35 7.18 5.21
N ALA A 315 -18.01 8.44 4.98
CA ALA A 315 -18.87 9.60 5.21
C ALA A 315 -19.96 9.75 4.14
N TYR A 316 -20.93 8.81 4.13
CA TYR A 316 -22.09 8.90 3.23
C TYR A 316 -23.18 9.78 3.82
N ASN A 317 -23.64 10.78 3.03
CA ASN A 317 -24.65 11.76 3.46
C ASN A 317 -24.37 12.37 4.86
N TRP A 318 -23.09 12.55 5.20
CA TRP A 318 -22.68 13.09 6.48
C TRP A 318 -22.19 14.52 6.34
N MET A 319 -22.85 15.46 7.06
CA MET A 319 -22.48 16.89 7.11
C MET A 319 -22.23 17.54 5.74
N GLY A 320 -22.87 17.04 4.68
CA GLY A 320 -22.70 17.55 3.32
C GLY A 320 -21.40 17.12 2.62
N TYR A 321 -20.57 16.26 3.23
CA TYR A 321 -19.36 15.75 2.59
C TYR A 321 -19.71 14.77 1.47
N GLY A 322 -19.19 15.03 0.28
CA GLY A 322 -19.52 14.29 -0.94
C GLY A 322 -18.37 13.50 -1.57
N LEU A 323 -17.16 13.54 -0.97
CA LEU A 323 -15.97 12.90 -1.55
C LEU A 323 -15.65 11.53 -0.92
N GLY A 324 -16.63 10.90 -0.25
CA GLY A 324 -16.47 9.58 0.36
C GLY A 324 -16.45 8.44 -0.66
N ALA A 325 -16.20 7.23 -0.18
CA ALA A 325 -16.19 6.00 -0.97
C ALA A 325 -17.35 5.06 -0.59
N TRP A 326 -18.35 5.56 0.12
CA TRP A 326 -19.58 4.85 0.47
C TRP A 326 -20.78 5.42 -0.28
N ALA A 327 -21.66 4.54 -0.74
CA ALA A 327 -22.94 4.91 -1.32
C ALA A 327 -23.94 5.33 -0.23
N SER A 328 -25.02 6.02 -0.62
CA SER A 328 -26.06 6.52 0.29
C SER A 328 -26.75 5.43 1.12
N ASN A 329 -26.65 4.17 0.71
CA ASN A 329 -27.17 2.99 1.43
C ASN A 329 -26.19 2.44 2.49
N GLY A 330 -25.09 3.14 2.79
CA GLY A 330 -24.09 2.74 3.79
C GLY A 330 -23.17 1.61 3.37
N ARG A 331 -23.10 1.27 2.08
CA ARG A 331 -22.21 0.25 1.52
C ARG A 331 -21.01 0.87 0.83
N PRO A 332 -19.82 0.23 0.89
CA PRO A 332 -18.67 0.68 0.13
C PRO A 332 -18.95 0.60 -1.37
N THR A 333 -18.41 1.55 -2.11
CA THR A 333 -18.45 1.59 -3.58
C THR A 333 -17.24 0.86 -4.18
N ALA A 334 -17.22 0.70 -5.50
CA ALA A 334 -16.08 0.12 -6.23
C ALA A 334 -14.75 0.86 -5.99
N ALA A 335 -14.76 2.13 -5.53
CA ALA A 335 -13.55 2.86 -5.17
C ALA A 335 -12.70 2.11 -4.13
N MET A 336 -13.35 1.41 -3.19
CA MET A 336 -12.66 0.66 -2.14
C MET A 336 -11.91 -0.57 -2.64
N ASP A 337 -12.29 -1.13 -3.80
CA ASP A 337 -11.59 -2.30 -4.36
C ASP A 337 -10.13 -1.99 -4.73
N ALA A 338 -9.78 -0.71 -4.92
CA ALA A 338 -8.40 -0.30 -5.15
C ALA A 338 -7.44 -0.71 -4.02
N PHE A 339 -7.92 -0.86 -2.81
CA PHE A 339 -7.10 -1.23 -1.64
C PHE A 339 -6.90 -2.75 -1.48
N ARG A 340 -7.64 -3.60 -2.18
CA ARG A 340 -7.51 -5.07 -2.10
C ARG A 340 -6.12 -5.56 -2.51
N ASN A 341 -5.74 -6.72 -2.00
CA ASN A 341 -4.50 -7.40 -2.37
C ASN A 341 -4.78 -8.88 -2.76
N PRO A 342 -4.55 -9.28 -3.99
CA PRO A 342 -4.02 -8.45 -5.09
C PRO A 342 -5.00 -7.31 -5.45
N PRO A 343 -4.50 -6.20 -6.00
CA PRO A 343 -5.39 -5.21 -6.59
C PRO A 343 -6.22 -5.84 -7.70
N PRO A 344 -7.36 -5.26 -8.10
CA PRO A 344 -8.10 -5.71 -9.27
C PRO A 344 -7.16 -5.95 -10.45
N SER A 345 -7.43 -6.98 -11.23
CA SER A 345 -6.58 -7.44 -12.33
C SER A 345 -6.30 -6.37 -13.40
N ASP A 346 -7.20 -5.40 -13.51
CA ASP A 346 -7.13 -4.24 -14.41
C ASP A 346 -6.26 -3.07 -13.86
N GLY A 347 -5.75 -3.19 -12.65
CA GLY A 347 -5.07 -2.09 -11.94
C GLY A 347 -3.71 -1.62 -12.51
N LEU A 348 -3.13 -2.30 -13.47
CA LEU A 348 -1.91 -1.86 -14.16
C LEU A 348 -2.21 -1.09 -15.44
N VAL A 349 -3.32 -1.39 -16.12
CA VAL A 349 -3.79 -0.66 -17.29
C VAL A 349 -4.72 0.46 -16.86
N TYR A 350 -4.43 1.66 -17.31
CA TYR A 350 -5.29 2.82 -17.05
C TYR A 350 -6.42 2.89 -18.09
N ASN A 351 -7.66 3.17 -17.67
CA ASN A 351 -8.83 3.23 -18.53
C ASN A 351 -8.98 1.97 -19.42
N PRO A 352 -9.01 0.79 -18.82
CA PRO A 352 -8.94 -0.48 -19.56
C PRO A 352 -10.20 -0.76 -20.39
N GLY A 353 -11.35 -0.22 -19.99
CA GLY A 353 -12.64 -0.30 -20.69
C GLY A 353 -12.99 0.96 -21.48
N PHE A 354 -12.06 1.92 -21.61
CA PHE A 354 -12.23 3.16 -22.38
C PHE A 354 -13.38 4.07 -21.95
N GLU A 355 -13.80 3.99 -20.68
CA GLU A 355 -15.03 4.61 -20.15
C GLU A 355 -14.88 6.07 -19.70
N TYR A 356 -13.64 6.62 -19.60
CA TYR A 356 -13.39 7.87 -18.87
C TYR A 356 -13.60 9.16 -19.67
N THR A 357 -13.76 9.06 -20.96
CA THR A 357 -14.20 10.15 -21.83
C THR A 357 -15.33 9.63 -22.70
N ALA A 358 -16.35 10.44 -22.85
CA ALA A 358 -17.37 10.20 -23.87
C ALA A 358 -16.72 9.92 -25.25
N ALA A 359 -17.48 9.68 -26.28
CA ALA A 359 -16.95 9.45 -27.63
C ALA A 359 -15.87 10.47 -27.97
N THR A 360 -14.64 10.02 -28.14
CA THR A 360 -13.45 10.84 -28.37
C THR A 360 -12.44 10.11 -29.22
N GLN A 361 -11.58 10.86 -29.91
CA GLN A 361 -10.37 10.31 -30.53
C GLN A 361 -9.29 10.17 -29.47
N THR A 362 -8.49 9.12 -29.54
CA THR A 362 -7.48 8.76 -28.54
C THR A 362 -8.03 8.75 -27.11
N PRO A 363 -8.44 7.60 -26.59
CA PRO A 363 -9.01 7.49 -25.25
C PRO A 363 -8.11 8.09 -24.19
N LEU A 364 -8.70 8.67 -23.16
CA LEU A 364 -7.96 9.28 -22.06
C LEU A 364 -6.97 8.29 -21.42
N GLY A 365 -5.71 8.71 -21.31
CA GLY A 365 -4.62 7.91 -20.75
C GLY A 365 -3.94 6.96 -21.73
N TRP A 366 -4.41 6.92 -22.97
CA TRP A 366 -3.79 6.22 -24.08
C TRP A 366 -3.06 7.19 -25.01
N SER A 367 -2.16 6.67 -25.79
CA SER A 367 -1.41 7.43 -26.80
C SER A 367 -1.65 6.81 -28.16
N THR A 368 -1.73 7.65 -29.20
CA THR A 368 -1.89 7.19 -30.58
C THR A 368 -0.69 7.57 -31.41
N THR A 369 -0.24 6.62 -32.24
CA THR A 369 0.62 6.89 -33.39
C THR A 369 -0.05 6.35 -34.64
N ALA A 370 -0.02 7.13 -35.71
CA ALA A 370 -0.68 6.80 -36.96
C ALA A 370 0.18 7.21 -38.15
N ALA A 371 -0.07 6.63 -39.30
CA ALA A 371 0.47 7.12 -40.55
C ALA A 371 -0.09 8.54 -40.82
N THR A 372 0.57 9.29 -41.72
CA THR A 372 0.14 10.65 -42.06
C THR A 372 -1.30 10.62 -42.58
N GLY A 373 -2.20 11.32 -41.90
CA GLY A 373 -3.62 11.41 -42.23
C GLY A 373 -4.53 10.38 -41.53
N ASP A 374 -4.00 9.49 -40.68
CA ASP A 374 -4.78 8.44 -40.00
C ASP A 374 -4.99 8.66 -38.51
N THR A 375 -4.73 9.86 -38.00
CA THR A 375 -4.90 10.23 -36.59
C THR A 375 -6.35 10.17 -36.11
N ASP A 376 -7.31 10.05 -37.03
CA ASP A 376 -8.74 9.89 -36.78
C ASP A 376 -9.21 8.44 -36.87
N ALA A 377 -8.30 7.49 -37.06
CA ALA A 377 -8.64 6.08 -37.18
C ALA A 377 -8.82 5.35 -35.84
N ASP A 378 -8.47 5.96 -34.71
CA ASP A 378 -8.77 5.46 -33.37
C ASP A 378 -9.76 6.38 -32.65
N PHE A 379 -10.81 5.82 -32.08
CA PHE A 379 -11.83 6.57 -31.36
C PHE A 379 -12.67 5.65 -30.48
N THR A 380 -13.37 6.23 -29.51
CA THR A 380 -14.31 5.47 -28.66
C THR A 380 -15.72 5.48 -29.26
N LEU A 381 -16.38 4.33 -29.22
CA LEU A 381 -17.78 4.13 -29.62
C LEU A 381 -18.63 3.73 -28.44
N ASN A 382 -19.90 4.17 -28.44
CA ASN A 382 -20.91 3.85 -27.42
C ASN A 382 -21.56 2.48 -27.71
N TYR A 383 -20.78 1.40 -27.68
CA TYR A 383 -21.23 0.02 -27.86
C TYR A 383 -20.28 -0.95 -27.12
N GLY A 384 -19.87 -0.61 -25.89
CA GLY A 384 -18.97 -1.44 -25.07
C GLY A 384 -19.49 -2.86 -24.87
N ARG A 385 -18.61 -3.79 -24.60
CA ARG A 385 -18.93 -5.21 -24.41
C ARG A 385 -19.91 -5.48 -23.27
N VAL A 386 -19.62 -4.92 -22.09
CA VAL A 386 -20.45 -4.96 -20.85
C VAL A 386 -20.55 -3.60 -20.22
N SER A 387 -19.95 -2.59 -20.82
CA SER A 387 -19.82 -1.22 -20.37
C SER A 387 -20.41 -0.27 -21.42
N THR A 388 -20.15 1.05 -21.30
CA THR A 388 -20.75 2.04 -22.22
C THR A 388 -19.93 2.19 -23.49
N TYR A 389 -18.59 2.25 -23.37
CA TYR A 389 -17.70 2.56 -24.47
C TYR A 389 -16.79 1.39 -24.83
N GLN A 390 -16.24 1.44 -26.03
CA GLN A 390 -15.18 0.59 -26.56
C GLN A 390 -14.20 1.44 -27.36
N LEU A 391 -12.95 1.02 -27.52
CA LEU A 391 -12.03 1.57 -28.51
C LEU A 391 -12.33 0.93 -29.87
N ALA A 392 -12.36 1.74 -30.91
CA ALA A 392 -12.44 1.27 -32.29
C ALA A 392 -11.23 1.74 -33.10
N HIS A 393 -10.69 0.86 -33.94
CA HIS A 393 -9.82 1.20 -35.05
C HIS A 393 -10.62 1.03 -36.34
N GLN A 394 -10.95 2.13 -36.99
CA GLN A 394 -11.78 2.15 -38.22
C GLN A 394 -11.60 3.43 -39.02
N LYS A 395 -11.65 3.34 -40.35
CA LYS A 395 -11.72 4.49 -41.25
C LYS A 395 -12.40 4.10 -42.55
N ALA A 396 -13.00 5.08 -43.24
CA ALA A 396 -13.61 4.87 -44.56
C ALA A 396 -12.60 4.67 -45.70
N THR A 397 -11.33 4.96 -45.44
CA THR A 397 -10.19 4.69 -46.34
C THR A 397 -9.25 3.69 -45.69
N ALA A 398 -8.24 3.18 -46.42
CA ALA A 398 -7.18 2.40 -45.79
C ALA A 398 -6.47 3.22 -44.72
N TYR A 399 -6.04 2.57 -43.63
CA TYR A 399 -5.46 3.24 -42.49
C TYR A 399 -4.41 2.40 -41.75
N GLN A 400 -3.48 3.09 -41.05
CA GLN A 400 -2.53 2.47 -40.13
C GLN A 400 -2.56 3.24 -38.81
N VAL A 401 -2.92 2.57 -37.72
CA VAL A 401 -3.03 3.18 -36.41
C VAL A 401 -2.54 2.22 -35.32
N ARG A 402 -1.97 2.81 -34.29
CA ARG A 402 -1.52 2.13 -33.09
C ARG A 402 -1.95 2.94 -31.86
N THR A 403 -2.73 2.31 -30.98
CA THR A 403 -3.15 2.88 -29.69
C THR A 403 -2.50 2.10 -28.56
N PHE A 404 -1.78 2.78 -27.67
CA PHE A 404 -0.94 2.13 -26.68
C PHE A 404 -0.86 2.92 -25.37
N GLN A 405 -0.42 2.22 -24.33
CA GLN A 405 -0.10 2.80 -23.03
C GLN A 405 1.25 2.26 -22.54
N LEU A 406 2.14 3.16 -22.12
CA LEU A 406 3.32 2.78 -21.35
C LEU A 406 2.92 2.61 -19.89
N LEU A 407 3.12 1.43 -19.34
CA LEU A 407 2.95 1.11 -17.91
C LEU A 407 4.30 1.31 -17.21
N PRO A 408 4.55 2.43 -16.55
CA PRO A 408 5.75 2.64 -15.75
C PRO A 408 5.59 1.94 -14.40
N ALA A 409 6.66 1.53 -13.76
CA ALA A 409 6.65 0.91 -12.43
C ALA A 409 5.88 -0.43 -12.35
N VAL A 410 5.98 -1.25 -13.39
CA VAL A 410 5.53 -2.64 -13.36
C VAL A 410 6.54 -3.46 -12.56
N PRO A 411 6.16 -4.15 -11.48
CA PRO A 411 7.09 -5.04 -10.77
C PRO A 411 7.69 -6.09 -11.70
N ASN A 412 8.96 -6.42 -11.53
CA ASN A 412 9.57 -7.51 -12.31
C ASN A 412 8.84 -8.82 -12.02
N GLY A 413 8.54 -9.58 -13.06
CA GLY A 413 7.73 -10.79 -12.95
C GLY A 413 7.18 -11.23 -14.30
N THR A 414 6.37 -12.28 -14.28
CA THR A 414 5.72 -12.80 -15.49
C THR A 414 4.26 -12.36 -15.53
N TYR A 415 3.81 -11.87 -16.69
CA TYR A 415 2.48 -11.28 -16.88
C TYR A 415 1.77 -11.90 -18.07
N THR A 416 0.45 -11.72 -18.13
CA THR A 416 -0.39 -11.98 -19.30
C THR A 416 -1.14 -10.70 -19.64
N LEU A 417 -1.04 -10.26 -20.89
CA LEU A 417 -1.85 -9.18 -21.45
C LEU A 417 -3.11 -9.78 -22.08
N ARG A 418 -4.27 -9.24 -21.81
CA ARG A 418 -5.56 -9.68 -22.36
C ARG A 418 -6.36 -8.48 -22.84
N VAL A 419 -7.20 -8.71 -23.86
CA VAL A 419 -8.20 -7.75 -24.33
C VAL A 419 -9.38 -8.52 -24.91
N TRP A 420 -10.59 -8.00 -24.77
CA TRP A 420 -11.71 -8.47 -25.56
C TRP A 420 -11.72 -7.71 -26.88
N ALA A 421 -11.92 -8.43 -27.98
CA ALA A 421 -11.89 -7.86 -29.31
C ALA A 421 -13.01 -8.40 -30.21
N GLN A 422 -13.51 -7.51 -31.07
CA GLN A 422 -14.30 -7.86 -32.25
C GLN A 422 -13.53 -7.40 -33.48
N ASN A 423 -13.44 -8.24 -34.52
CA ASN A 423 -12.69 -7.92 -35.75
C ASN A 423 -13.52 -8.31 -36.96
N SER A 424 -13.71 -7.37 -37.90
CA SER A 424 -14.39 -7.62 -39.19
C SER A 424 -13.62 -8.61 -40.04
N GLY A 425 -12.31 -8.70 -39.87
CA GLY A 425 -11.39 -9.34 -40.82
C GLY A 425 -11.05 -8.42 -41.99
N GLY A 426 -10.13 -8.87 -42.83
CA GLY A 426 -9.69 -8.11 -44.02
C GLY A 426 -8.47 -7.22 -43.77
N GLN A 427 -8.11 -6.92 -42.52
CA GLN A 427 -6.93 -6.13 -42.18
C GLN A 427 -5.63 -6.87 -42.54
N ASN A 428 -4.61 -6.13 -43.03
CA ASN A 428 -3.24 -6.62 -43.21
C ASN A 428 -2.61 -6.95 -41.84
N VAL A 429 -2.91 -6.12 -40.82
CA VAL A 429 -2.48 -6.30 -39.42
C VAL A 429 -3.64 -5.93 -38.49
N CYS A 430 -3.93 -6.81 -37.53
CA CYS A 430 -4.74 -6.49 -36.35
C CYS A 430 -4.15 -7.28 -35.18
N GLN A 431 -3.49 -6.60 -34.23
CA GLN A 431 -2.69 -7.25 -33.19
C GLN A 431 -2.85 -6.62 -31.82
N LEU A 432 -2.84 -7.49 -30.81
CA LEU A 432 -2.52 -7.16 -29.42
C LEU A 432 -1.02 -7.37 -29.20
N TYR A 433 -0.32 -6.43 -28.56
CA TYR A 433 1.13 -6.54 -28.35
C TYR A 433 1.59 -6.00 -27.01
N ALA A 434 2.75 -6.50 -26.54
CA ALA A 434 3.52 -5.99 -25.43
C ALA A 434 4.96 -5.73 -25.86
N ASN A 435 5.54 -4.59 -25.43
CA ASN A 435 6.88 -4.17 -25.80
C ASN A 435 7.59 -3.45 -24.65
N GLY A 436 8.89 -3.20 -24.75
CA GLY A 436 9.65 -2.37 -23.80
C GLY A 436 9.78 -2.94 -22.40
N PHE A 437 9.51 -4.22 -22.18
CA PHE A 437 9.52 -4.90 -20.89
C PHE A 437 10.87 -5.55 -20.51
N GLY A 438 11.92 -5.28 -21.31
CA GLY A 438 13.26 -5.86 -21.13
C GLY A 438 13.53 -7.10 -21.97
N GLY A 439 12.57 -7.50 -22.83
CA GLY A 439 12.65 -8.57 -23.82
C GLY A 439 12.25 -8.09 -25.21
N ALA A 440 12.26 -9.01 -26.18
CA ALA A 440 11.71 -8.75 -27.51
C ALA A 440 10.19 -8.55 -27.48
N GLU A 441 9.66 -7.73 -28.37
CA GLU A 441 8.20 -7.54 -28.50
C GLU A 441 7.50 -8.90 -28.63
N GLN A 442 6.38 -9.04 -27.92
CA GLN A 442 5.46 -10.17 -28.06
C GLN A 442 4.12 -9.67 -28.58
N ASN A 443 3.55 -10.38 -29.53
CA ASN A 443 2.25 -10.02 -30.10
C ASN A 443 1.44 -11.25 -30.48
N VAL A 444 0.13 -11.06 -30.66
CA VAL A 444 -0.83 -12.06 -31.13
C VAL A 444 -1.76 -11.41 -32.13
N ASN A 445 -1.96 -12.06 -33.27
CA ASN A 445 -2.95 -11.62 -34.25
C ASN A 445 -4.36 -11.83 -33.74
N ILE A 446 -5.23 -10.86 -33.99
CA ILE A 446 -6.64 -10.90 -33.66
C ILE A 446 -7.39 -11.39 -34.90
N PRO A 447 -7.94 -12.62 -34.91
CA PRO A 447 -8.63 -13.18 -36.05
C PRO A 447 -9.96 -12.48 -36.29
N ALA A 448 -10.55 -12.67 -37.47
CA ALA A 448 -11.94 -12.31 -37.73
C ALA A 448 -12.88 -13.02 -36.72
N THR A 449 -13.81 -12.28 -36.13
CA THR A 449 -14.65 -12.78 -35.02
C THR A 449 -16.13 -12.91 -35.38
N ASN A 450 -16.51 -12.60 -36.63
CA ASN A 450 -17.90 -12.65 -37.11
C ASN A 450 -18.90 -11.92 -36.18
N GLY A 451 -18.51 -10.74 -35.70
CA GLY A 451 -19.35 -9.92 -34.82
C GLY A 451 -19.44 -10.38 -33.35
N SER A 452 -18.69 -11.41 -32.95
CA SER A 452 -18.63 -11.87 -31.56
C SER A 452 -17.44 -11.28 -30.82
N TRP A 453 -17.60 -10.99 -29.52
CA TRP A 453 -16.49 -10.65 -28.65
C TRP A 453 -15.66 -11.90 -28.29
N VAL A 454 -14.37 -11.86 -28.52
CA VAL A 454 -13.43 -12.94 -28.24
C VAL A 454 -12.29 -12.39 -27.36
N GLN A 455 -11.93 -13.11 -26.31
CA GLN A 455 -10.78 -12.71 -25.51
C GLN A 455 -9.48 -13.17 -26.18
N ILE A 456 -8.60 -12.21 -26.44
CA ILE A 456 -7.26 -12.41 -27.02
C ILE A 456 -6.22 -12.21 -25.92
N GLN A 457 -5.14 -12.99 -25.93
CA GLN A 457 -4.10 -12.86 -24.91
C GLN A 457 -2.68 -13.05 -25.45
N VAL A 458 -1.74 -12.28 -24.89
CA VAL A 458 -0.29 -12.48 -25.00
C VAL A 458 0.20 -13.01 -23.64
N PRO A 459 0.49 -14.30 -23.51
CA PRO A 459 0.92 -14.91 -22.25
C PRO A 459 2.43 -14.77 -22.04
N ASN A 460 2.88 -14.98 -20.79
CA ASN A 460 4.29 -15.15 -20.41
C ASN A 460 5.21 -13.95 -20.75
N ILE A 461 4.70 -12.73 -20.60
CA ILE A 461 5.50 -11.50 -20.74
C ILE A 461 6.38 -11.38 -19.48
N VAL A 462 7.71 -11.53 -19.64
CA VAL A 462 8.67 -11.47 -18.53
C VAL A 462 9.21 -10.06 -18.40
N VAL A 463 8.66 -9.27 -17.47
CA VAL A 463 9.13 -7.92 -17.16
C VAL A 463 10.40 -7.99 -16.34
N THR A 464 11.48 -7.34 -16.81
CA THR A 464 12.79 -7.33 -16.15
C THR A 464 13.32 -5.92 -15.87
N ASN A 465 12.70 -4.89 -16.43
CA ASN A 465 13.17 -3.49 -16.38
C ASN A 465 12.15 -2.52 -15.73
N GLY A 466 11.16 -3.06 -15.01
CA GLY A 466 10.21 -2.25 -14.24
C GLY A 466 9.14 -1.54 -15.07
N GLN A 467 8.96 -1.85 -16.36
CA GLN A 467 7.97 -1.22 -17.22
C GLN A 467 7.46 -2.18 -18.31
N CYS A 468 6.35 -1.82 -18.97
CA CYS A 468 5.85 -2.50 -20.15
C CYS A 468 4.99 -1.54 -20.96
N GLU A 469 5.16 -1.49 -22.28
CA GLU A 469 4.20 -0.89 -23.18
C GLU A 469 3.20 -1.96 -23.61
N VAL A 470 1.91 -1.68 -23.47
CA VAL A 470 0.82 -2.53 -23.95
C VAL A 470 0.02 -1.79 -25.00
N GLY A 471 -0.44 -2.46 -26.04
CA GLY A 471 -1.13 -1.76 -27.10
C GLY A 471 -1.79 -2.65 -28.14
N LEU A 472 -2.49 -1.95 -29.03
CA LEU A 472 -3.27 -2.44 -30.15
C LEU A 472 -2.76 -1.77 -31.41
N ARG A 473 -2.63 -2.50 -32.50
CA ARG A 473 -2.28 -1.93 -33.80
C ARG A 473 -3.08 -2.55 -34.91
N SER A 474 -3.47 -1.71 -35.87
CA SER A 474 -4.23 -2.09 -37.04
C SER A 474 -3.65 -1.45 -38.30
N ASP A 475 -3.56 -2.26 -39.36
CA ASP A 475 -3.34 -1.86 -40.74
C ASP A 475 -4.53 -2.40 -41.52
N GLY A 476 -5.52 -1.55 -41.78
CA GLY A 476 -6.82 -1.92 -42.32
C GLY A 476 -7.06 -1.36 -43.70
N ASN A 477 -7.80 -2.11 -44.53
CA ASN A 477 -8.35 -1.61 -45.79
C ASN A 477 -9.56 -0.69 -45.49
N ALA A 478 -10.09 -0.04 -46.51
CA ALA A 478 -11.26 0.82 -46.35
C ALA A 478 -12.44 0.07 -45.69
N ASN A 479 -12.98 0.63 -44.62
CA ASN A 479 -14.08 0.11 -43.79
C ASN A 479 -13.78 -1.16 -42.97
N ASP A 480 -12.58 -1.74 -43.03
CA ASP A 480 -12.19 -2.74 -42.06
C ASP A 480 -12.19 -2.11 -40.66
N HIS A 481 -12.65 -2.88 -39.67
CA HIS A 481 -12.73 -2.37 -38.28
C HIS A 481 -12.36 -3.43 -37.27
N CYS A 482 -11.81 -2.99 -36.17
CA CYS A 482 -11.60 -3.77 -34.97
C CYS A 482 -12.02 -2.96 -33.74
N SER A 483 -12.78 -3.58 -32.86
CA SER A 483 -13.22 -3.01 -31.60
C SER A 483 -12.55 -3.74 -30.45
N PHE A 484 -12.20 -2.99 -29.39
CA PHE A 484 -11.48 -3.50 -28.23
C PHE A 484 -12.13 -3.01 -26.95
N ASP A 485 -12.12 -3.85 -25.93
CA ASP A 485 -12.66 -3.53 -24.63
C ASP A 485 -11.99 -4.35 -23.50
N ASP A 486 -12.09 -3.88 -22.25
CA ASP A 486 -11.66 -4.57 -21.05
C ASP A 486 -10.22 -5.13 -21.15
N MET A 487 -9.24 -4.26 -21.39
CA MET A 487 -7.82 -4.66 -21.43
C MET A 487 -7.29 -4.91 -20.03
N GLU A 488 -6.59 -6.03 -19.85
CA GLU A 488 -5.98 -6.44 -18.59
C GLU A 488 -4.49 -6.73 -18.78
N PHE A 489 -3.64 -6.24 -17.87
CA PHE A 489 -2.25 -6.67 -17.75
C PHE A 489 -2.05 -7.27 -16.35
N VAL A 490 -2.14 -8.58 -16.26
CA VAL A 490 -2.19 -9.31 -14.98
C VAL A 490 -0.89 -10.05 -14.72
N ALA A 491 -0.37 -9.92 -13.51
CA ALA A 491 0.69 -10.82 -13.08
C ALA A 491 0.17 -12.25 -13.22
N ASN A 492 0.90 -13.05 -14.00
CA ASN A 492 0.75 -14.48 -13.84
C ASN A 492 1.06 -14.67 -12.37
N GLN A 493 0.01 -14.87 -11.54
CA GLN A 493 0.28 -15.40 -10.23
C GLN A 493 1.27 -16.52 -10.56
N ALA A 494 2.53 -16.40 -10.11
CA ALA A 494 3.29 -17.59 -9.86
C ALA A 494 2.25 -18.43 -9.16
N THR A 495 1.63 -19.39 -9.89
CA THR A 495 0.84 -20.41 -9.27
C THR A 495 1.80 -20.79 -8.22
N ALA A 496 1.52 -20.31 -6.96
CA ALA A 496 2.42 -20.51 -5.84
C ALA A 496 2.66 -21.98 -6.06
N ALA A 497 3.90 -22.24 -6.66
CA ALA A 497 4.12 -23.51 -7.26
C ALA A 497 3.75 -24.35 -6.10
N THR A 498 2.55 -24.95 -6.21
CA THR A 498 2.03 -25.76 -5.12
C THR A 498 3.28 -26.48 -4.80
N PRO A 499 4.06 -26.06 -3.73
CA PRO A 499 5.46 -26.34 -3.61
C PRO A 499 5.42 -27.80 -3.89
N ALA A 500 5.87 -28.23 -5.11
CA ALA A 500 5.44 -29.39 -5.85
C ALA A 500 5.45 -30.42 -4.82
N ALA A 501 4.27 -30.78 -4.34
CA ALA A 501 3.92 -31.19 -3.00
C ALA A 501 5.11 -31.96 -2.58
N GLY A 502 6.05 -31.24 -2.01
CA GLY A 502 7.49 -31.21 -2.19
C GLY A 502 7.90 -32.63 -2.23
N ALA A 503 8.13 -33.10 -3.40
CA ALA A 503 8.00 -34.46 -3.90
C ALA A 503 8.43 -35.29 -2.73
N ASN A 504 7.52 -35.98 -2.06
CA ASN A 504 7.72 -36.59 -0.73
C ASN A 504 9.01 -37.42 -0.73
N THR A 505 10.11 -36.69 -0.94
CA THR A 505 11.48 -37.18 -1.15
C THR A 505 11.96 -37.95 0.04
N ILE A 506 11.29 -37.73 1.19
CA ILE A 506 11.55 -38.42 2.45
C ILE A 506 10.47 -39.47 2.79
N GLY A 507 9.51 -39.74 1.89
CA GLY A 507 8.45 -40.72 2.11
C GLY A 507 7.60 -40.46 3.36
N ALA A 508 7.36 -39.17 3.70
CA ALA A 508 6.64 -38.83 4.92
C ALA A 508 5.18 -39.33 4.89
N GLN A 509 4.75 -39.95 5.97
CA GLN A 509 3.39 -40.46 6.19
C GLN A 509 2.92 -40.09 7.60
N VAL A 510 1.61 -39.84 7.75
CA VAL A 510 0.98 -39.51 9.03
C VAL A 510 -0.11 -40.54 9.34
N PHE A 511 -0.05 -41.17 10.50
CA PHE A 511 -1.03 -42.17 10.93
C PHE A 511 -1.22 -42.15 12.46
N PRO A 512 -2.44 -42.42 12.97
CA PRO A 512 -3.69 -42.37 12.22
C PRO A 512 -3.97 -40.96 11.69
N ASN A 513 -4.64 -40.89 10.56
CA ASN A 513 -5.13 -39.61 10.00
C ASN A 513 -6.44 -39.92 9.25
N PRO A 514 -7.61 -39.50 9.76
CA PRO A 514 -7.84 -38.62 10.92
C PRO A 514 -7.37 -39.15 12.28
N ALA A 515 -7.07 -38.19 13.20
CA ALA A 515 -6.60 -38.49 14.54
C ALA A 515 -7.43 -37.72 15.61
N SER A 516 -7.57 -38.30 16.81
CA SER A 516 -8.29 -37.63 17.92
C SER A 516 -7.36 -36.92 18.90
N SER A 517 -6.35 -37.63 19.43
CA SER A 517 -5.48 -37.13 20.50
C SER A 517 -4.00 -37.00 20.10
N GLN A 518 -3.55 -37.79 19.14
CA GLN A 518 -2.19 -37.75 18.60
C GLN A 518 -2.11 -38.48 17.26
N CYS A 519 -1.11 -38.15 16.46
CA CYS A 519 -0.70 -38.91 15.29
C CYS A 519 0.83 -39.08 15.28
N THR A 520 1.31 -40.04 14.51
CA THR A 520 2.73 -40.28 14.29
C THR A 520 3.08 -39.92 12.86
N VAL A 521 4.12 -39.13 12.67
CA VAL A 521 4.73 -38.92 11.35
C VAL A 521 5.94 -39.83 11.23
N SER A 522 6.02 -40.58 10.12
CA SER A 522 7.20 -41.36 9.73
C SER A 522 7.81 -40.79 8.46
N TYR A 523 9.14 -40.76 8.36
CA TYR A 523 9.88 -40.28 7.19
C TYR A 523 11.28 -40.90 7.16
N THR A 524 11.93 -40.87 5.98
CA THR A 524 13.29 -41.42 5.80
C THR A 524 14.22 -40.36 5.24
N LEU A 525 15.32 -40.08 5.92
CA LEU A 525 16.36 -39.17 5.47
C LEU A 525 17.40 -39.87 4.60
N ALA A 526 17.73 -39.33 3.44
CA ALA A 526 18.77 -39.86 2.57
C ALA A 526 20.20 -39.61 3.11
N ARG A 527 20.37 -38.60 3.95
CA ARG A 527 21.64 -38.18 4.58
C ARG A 527 21.38 -37.56 5.94
N THR A 528 22.44 -37.35 6.73
CA THR A 528 22.34 -36.61 7.99
C THR A 528 21.92 -35.16 7.74
N GLU A 529 20.78 -34.74 8.30
CA GLU A 529 20.20 -33.40 8.08
C GLU A 529 19.55 -32.87 9.37
N THR A 530 19.50 -31.52 9.47
CA THR A 530 18.72 -30.89 10.53
C THR A 530 17.24 -30.90 10.14
N VAL A 531 16.38 -31.45 11.02
CA VAL A 531 14.94 -31.57 10.82
C VAL A 531 14.20 -30.73 11.85
N GLN A 532 13.23 -29.97 11.38
CA GLN A 532 12.28 -29.17 12.16
C GLN A 532 10.86 -29.55 11.78
N LEU A 533 10.03 -29.82 12.77
CA LEU A 533 8.59 -30.06 12.60
C LEU A 533 7.81 -28.82 13.03
N THR A 534 6.79 -28.46 12.27
CA THR A 534 5.91 -27.33 12.61
C THR A 534 4.47 -27.66 12.24
N LEU A 535 3.54 -27.54 13.19
CA LEU A 535 2.10 -27.72 12.94
C LEU A 535 1.41 -26.37 12.86
N ARG A 536 0.71 -26.12 11.76
CA ARG A 536 0.01 -24.86 11.49
C ARG A 536 -1.45 -25.08 11.12
N SER A 537 -2.29 -24.08 11.45
CA SER A 537 -3.65 -23.98 10.91
C SER A 537 -3.61 -23.65 9.40
N LEU A 538 -4.73 -23.75 8.71
CA LEU A 538 -4.85 -23.32 7.30
C LEU A 538 -4.60 -21.79 7.11
N THR A 539 -4.75 -21.01 8.17
CA THR A 539 -4.43 -19.57 8.17
C THR A 539 -2.94 -19.27 8.41
N GLY A 540 -2.10 -20.32 8.53
CA GLY A 540 -0.66 -20.21 8.74
C GLY A 540 -0.22 -20.02 10.19
N GLN A 541 -1.14 -19.90 11.14
CA GLN A 541 -0.82 -19.78 12.56
C GLN A 541 -0.23 -21.08 13.11
N GLN A 542 0.90 -21.01 13.81
CA GLN A 542 1.45 -22.17 14.52
C GLN A 542 0.54 -22.53 15.71
N VAL A 543 0.02 -23.76 15.72
CA VAL A 543 -0.96 -24.22 16.72
C VAL A 543 -0.35 -25.12 17.79
N LEU A 544 0.89 -25.57 17.59
CA LEU A 544 1.59 -26.41 18.54
C LEU A 544 3.09 -26.10 18.53
N ALA A 545 3.68 -25.95 19.73
CA ALA A 545 5.12 -25.91 19.90
C ALA A 545 5.66 -27.36 19.88
N LEU A 546 6.33 -27.73 18.77
CA LEU A 546 7.04 -28.99 18.63
C LEU A 546 8.51 -28.84 19.04
N PRO A 547 9.24 -29.93 19.32
CA PRO A 547 10.65 -29.84 19.68
C PRO A 547 11.47 -28.98 18.71
N PRO A 548 12.52 -28.28 19.18
CA PRO A 548 13.41 -27.52 18.32
C PRO A 548 14.06 -28.38 17.24
N ALA A 549 14.65 -27.74 16.24
CA ALA A 549 15.34 -28.41 15.15
C ALA A 549 16.42 -29.40 15.70
N GLN A 550 16.46 -30.61 15.19
CA GLN A 550 17.37 -31.67 15.60
C GLN A 550 18.20 -32.17 14.41
N LEU A 551 19.48 -32.41 14.62
CA LEU A 551 20.33 -33.07 13.65
C LEU A 551 20.08 -34.57 13.73
N LEU A 552 19.53 -35.16 12.67
CA LEU A 552 19.18 -36.58 12.61
C LEU A 552 20.03 -37.28 11.54
N ALA A 553 20.45 -38.52 11.83
CA ALA A 553 21.25 -39.35 10.91
C ALA A 553 20.42 -39.75 9.67
N ALA A 554 21.09 -40.21 8.62
CA ALA A 554 20.42 -40.92 7.52
C ALA A 554 19.66 -42.14 8.00
N GLY A 555 18.47 -42.44 7.44
CA GLY A 555 17.64 -43.57 7.81
C GLY A 555 16.21 -43.20 8.20
N PRO A 556 15.41 -44.18 8.65
CA PRO A 556 14.02 -43.97 9.04
C PRO A 556 13.88 -43.28 10.40
N HIS A 557 12.94 -42.34 10.47
CA HIS A 557 12.60 -41.58 11.68
C HIS A 557 11.09 -41.54 11.90
N THR A 558 10.70 -41.41 13.17
CA THR A 558 9.32 -41.19 13.58
C THR A 558 9.24 -40.09 14.62
N ALA A 559 8.16 -39.30 14.58
CA ALA A 559 7.85 -38.30 15.61
C ALA A 559 6.37 -38.36 15.96
N VAL A 560 6.04 -38.24 17.24
CA VAL A 560 4.65 -38.14 17.71
C VAL A 560 4.23 -36.68 17.74
N ILE A 561 3.10 -36.37 17.14
CA ILE A 561 2.46 -35.06 17.12
C ILE A 561 1.27 -35.10 18.07
N PRO A 562 1.35 -34.52 19.28
CA PRO A 562 0.24 -34.53 20.21
C PRO A 562 -0.83 -33.52 19.73
N LEU A 563 -2.05 -34.01 19.60
CA LEU A 563 -3.22 -33.23 19.18
C LEU A 563 -4.22 -33.06 20.33
N GLY A 564 -3.75 -32.78 21.54
CA GLY A 564 -4.54 -32.72 22.76
C GLY A 564 -5.78 -31.81 22.66
N SER A 565 -6.55 -31.69 23.74
CA SER A 565 -7.81 -30.94 23.79
C SER A 565 -7.67 -29.42 23.49
N ALA A 566 -6.45 -28.87 23.61
CA ALA A 566 -6.17 -27.47 23.28
C ALA A 566 -6.18 -27.18 21.77
N ILE A 567 -6.10 -28.20 20.90
CA ILE A 567 -6.20 -28.04 19.45
C ILE A 567 -7.64 -28.39 19.04
N ALA A 568 -8.35 -27.46 18.42
CA ALA A 568 -9.73 -27.69 17.97
C ALA A 568 -9.83 -28.77 16.87
N PRO A 569 -10.96 -29.48 16.72
CA PRO A 569 -11.20 -30.29 15.54
C PRO A 569 -11.04 -29.48 14.26
N GLY A 570 -10.38 -30.02 13.24
CA GLY A 570 -10.13 -29.31 12.00
C GLY A 570 -8.99 -29.87 11.15
N LEU A 571 -8.67 -29.17 10.07
CA LEU A 571 -7.57 -29.51 9.15
C LEU A 571 -6.34 -28.66 9.49
N TYR A 572 -5.18 -29.34 9.58
CA TYR A 572 -3.88 -28.75 9.91
C TYR A 572 -2.83 -29.17 8.90
N LEU A 573 -1.77 -28.37 8.78
CA LEU A 573 -0.60 -28.65 7.94
C LEU A 573 0.62 -28.92 8.83
N LEU A 574 1.16 -30.11 8.76
CA LEU A 574 2.46 -30.46 9.33
C LEU A 574 3.54 -30.23 8.29
N THR A 575 4.44 -29.30 8.57
CA THR A 575 5.63 -29.03 7.74
C THR A 575 6.83 -29.73 8.37
N ILE A 576 7.54 -30.52 7.58
CA ILE A 576 8.81 -31.16 7.90
C ILE A 576 9.87 -30.42 7.10
N SER A 577 10.65 -29.57 7.76
CA SER A 577 11.78 -28.86 7.14
C SER A 577 13.04 -29.72 7.35
N HIS A 578 13.76 -30.05 6.28
CA HIS A 578 14.97 -30.88 6.31
C HIS A 578 16.00 -30.34 5.31
N GLY A 579 17.18 -29.95 5.78
CA GLY A 579 18.17 -29.25 4.99
C GLY A 579 17.57 -27.94 4.39
N CYS A 580 17.63 -27.80 3.06
CA CYS A 580 17.01 -26.68 2.33
C CYS A 580 15.63 -27.02 1.74
N GLN A 581 15.01 -28.14 2.13
CA GLN A 581 13.75 -28.64 1.59
C GLN A 581 12.65 -28.65 2.65
N GLN A 582 11.41 -28.69 2.20
CA GLN A 582 10.23 -28.83 3.05
C GLN A 582 9.27 -29.85 2.45
N THR A 583 8.79 -30.77 3.30
CA THR A 583 7.72 -31.71 2.98
C THR A 583 6.50 -31.39 3.83
N MET A 584 5.31 -31.30 3.23
CA MET A 584 4.06 -31.00 3.95
C MET A 584 3.12 -32.20 3.95
N GLN A 585 2.48 -32.44 5.10
CA GLN A 585 1.46 -33.45 5.30
C GLN A 585 0.19 -32.83 5.90
N LYS A 586 -0.97 -33.28 5.45
CA LYS A 586 -2.26 -32.87 6.03
C LYS A 586 -2.57 -33.72 7.25
N ILE A 587 -3.03 -33.10 8.33
CA ILE A 587 -3.54 -33.76 9.53
C ILE A 587 -5.00 -33.33 9.72
N VAL A 588 -5.90 -34.30 9.83
CA VAL A 588 -7.29 -34.09 10.19
C VAL A 588 -7.47 -34.50 11.65
N LYS A 589 -7.89 -33.54 12.49
CA LYS A 589 -8.28 -33.80 13.88
C LYS A 589 -9.81 -33.80 13.99
N TYR A 590 -10.38 -34.79 14.68
CA TYR A 590 -11.80 -34.91 15.00
C TYR A 590 -12.07 -34.91 16.51
#